data_4600af8c95485f4c32ff10e43ec32168
#
_entry.id   4600af8c95485f4c32ff10e43ec32168
#
_cell.length_a   1.000
_cell.length_b   1.000
_cell.length_c   1.000
_cell.angle_alpha   90.00
_cell.angle_beta   90.00
_cell.angle_gamma   90.00
#
_symmetry.space_group_name_H-M   'P 1'
#
loop_
_entity.id
_entity.type
_entity.pdbx_description
1 polymer ?
#
loop_
_entity_poly.entity_id
_entity_poly.type
_entity_poly.pdbx_seq_one_letter_code
_entity_poly.pdbx_strand_id
1 'polypeptide(L)'
;MSDQVSPIGIEGGPTQVQIDEWKAKFGDVFVVKFSETEKYIYRPMRRFEYKQIVSLGQAENKSFTEEKIAQMCIIWPTIDPTKIATLKAGTISTVVDLVMSSSNFGVAEEPLKL
;
A
#
# COMPACT_ATOMS: atom_id res chain seq x y z
N MET A 1 -10.26 17.56 -23.30
CA MET A 1 -10.55 16.99 -23.10
C MET A 1 -10.42 16.57 -22.08
N SER A 2 -10.59 16.59 -21.52
CA SER A 2 -10.53 16.23 -20.56
C SER A 2 -10.93 15.13 -20.14
N ASP A 3 -11.25 14.67 -20.56
CA ASP A 3 -11.62 13.47 -20.33
C ASP A 3 -10.59 12.60 -20.07
N GLN A 4 -9.59 13.00 -19.44
CA GLN A 4 -8.57 12.17 -19.09
C GLN A 4 -8.95 11.42 -17.90
N VAL A 5 -9.33 10.19 -18.05
CA VAL A 5 -9.55 9.24 -16.97
C VAL A 5 -8.19 8.78 -16.48
N SER A 6 -8.00 8.76 -15.16
CA SER A 6 -6.78 8.22 -14.58
C SER A 6 -6.54 6.80 -15.07
N PRO A 7 -5.27 6.38 -15.25
CA PRO A 7 -4.96 5.00 -15.62
C PRO A 7 -5.60 3.95 -14.74
N ILE A 8 -5.94 4.29 -13.48
CA ILE A 8 -6.61 3.34 -12.60
C ILE A 8 -8.12 3.43 -12.69
N GLY A 9 -8.65 4.25 -13.61
CA GLY A 9 -10.09 4.30 -13.87
C GLY A 9 -10.91 5.07 -12.86
N ILE A 10 -10.30 5.97 -12.10
CA ILE A 10 -11.01 6.82 -11.14
C ILE A 10 -10.90 8.26 -11.59
N GLU A 11 -12.04 8.92 -11.72
CA GLU A 11 -12.06 10.32 -12.08
C GLU A 11 -11.35 11.14 -11.01
N GLY A 12 -10.46 12.04 -11.45
CA GLY A 12 -9.67 12.81 -10.51
C GLY A 12 -8.53 12.03 -9.87
N GLY A 13 -8.31 10.79 -10.28
CA GLY A 13 -7.21 9.98 -9.75
C GLY A 13 -5.86 10.38 -10.32
N PRO A 14 -4.81 9.65 -9.96
CA PRO A 14 -3.45 10.00 -10.40
C PRO A 14 -3.29 9.90 -11.91
N THR A 15 -2.42 10.75 -12.45
CA THR A 15 -2.08 10.71 -13.86
C THR A 15 -1.01 9.67 -14.13
N GLN A 16 -0.82 9.32 -15.40
CA GLN A 16 0.25 8.41 -15.78
C GLN A 16 1.62 8.97 -15.37
N VAL A 17 1.80 10.28 -15.49
CA VAL A 17 3.07 10.92 -15.10
C VAL A 17 3.32 10.71 -13.61
N GLN A 18 2.30 10.90 -12.78
CA GLN A 18 2.43 10.68 -11.34
C GLN A 18 2.77 9.22 -11.02
N ILE A 19 2.12 8.28 -11.70
CA ILE A 19 2.40 6.86 -11.51
C ILE A 19 3.84 6.54 -11.90
N ASP A 20 4.29 7.09 -13.03
CA ASP A 20 5.66 6.87 -13.48
C ASP A 20 6.68 7.44 -12.48
N GLU A 21 6.38 8.58 -11.89
CA GLU A 21 7.25 9.16 -10.86
C GLU A 21 7.32 8.25 -9.64
N TRP A 22 6.20 7.68 -9.23
CA TRP A 22 6.19 6.75 -8.11
C TRP A 22 6.98 5.48 -8.42
N LYS A 23 6.86 4.95 -9.65
CA LYS A 23 7.65 3.81 -10.08
C LYS A 23 9.14 4.12 -10.03
N ALA A 24 9.53 5.32 -10.49
CA ALA A 24 10.93 5.71 -10.45
C ALA A 24 11.45 5.84 -9.03
N LYS A 25 10.60 6.30 -8.11
CA LYS A 25 11.01 6.52 -6.72
C LYS A 25 11.01 5.24 -5.90
N PHE A 26 10.01 4.39 -6.08
CA PHE A 26 9.80 3.23 -5.21
C PHE A 26 10.10 1.90 -5.87
N GLY A 27 10.25 1.86 -7.19
CA GLY A 27 10.42 0.63 -7.92
C GLY A 27 9.08 0.05 -8.30
N ASP A 28 8.60 -0.91 -7.53
CA ASP A 28 7.30 -1.54 -7.80
C ASP A 28 6.18 -0.74 -7.18
N VAL A 29 5.10 -0.57 -7.94
CA VAL A 29 3.91 0.13 -7.49
C VAL A 29 2.72 -0.69 -7.99
N PHE A 30 1.74 -0.89 -7.11
CA PHE A 30 0.60 -1.75 -7.40
C PHE A 30 -0.71 -1.00 -7.15
N VAL A 31 -1.76 -1.42 -7.83
CA VAL A 31 -3.10 -0.92 -7.55
C VAL A 31 -3.98 -2.10 -7.11
N VAL A 32 -4.74 -1.87 -6.04
CA VAL A 32 -5.73 -2.84 -5.58
C VAL A 32 -7.11 -2.22 -5.74
N LYS A 33 -8.05 -3.03 -6.24
CA LYS A 33 -9.41 -2.59 -6.50
C LYS A 33 -10.37 -3.29 -5.54
N PHE A 34 -11.12 -2.49 -4.79
CA PHE A 34 -12.23 -3.01 -3.98
C PHE A 34 -13.56 -2.81 -4.72
N SER A 35 -13.67 -1.73 -5.50
CA SER A 35 -14.83 -1.46 -6.34
C SER A 35 -14.38 -0.53 -7.46
N GLU A 36 -15.31 -0.16 -8.35
CA GLU A 36 -14.98 0.77 -9.43
C GLU A 36 -14.58 2.14 -8.89
N THR A 37 -15.04 2.49 -7.71
CA THR A 37 -14.73 3.81 -7.12
C THR A 37 -13.79 3.74 -5.93
N GLU A 38 -13.41 2.55 -5.48
CA GLU A 38 -12.50 2.42 -4.33
C GLU A 38 -11.29 1.60 -4.74
N LYS A 39 -10.19 2.29 -4.98
CA LYS A 39 -8.92 1.68 -5.37
C LYS A 39 -7.79 2.36 -4.60
N TYR A 40 -6.74 1.60 -4.32
CA TYR A 40 -5.58 2.11 -3.60
C TYR A 40 -4.32 1.75 -4.35
N ILE A 41 -3.36 2.69 -4.39
CA ILE A 41 -2.04 2.43 -4.95
C ILE A 41 -1.09 2.28 -3.78
N TYR A 42 -0.34 1.19 -3.77
CA TYR A 42 0.59 0.90 -2.69
C TYR A 42 1.93 0.44 -3.24
N ARG A 43 2.93 0.46 -2.38
CA ARG A 43 4.27 0.02 -2.70
C ARG A 43 4.78 -0.97 -1.66
N PRO A 44 5.78 -1.78 -2.01
CA PRO A 44 6.40 -2.64 -1.01
C PRO A 44 7.09 -1.83 0.09
N MET A 45 7.21 -2.43 1.26
CA MET A 45 7.91 -1.86 2.40
C MET A 45 9.36 -2.36 2.38
N ARG A 46 10.30 -1.48 2.69
CA ARG A 46 11.71 -1.85 2.76
C ARG A 46 12.09 -2.24 4.18
N ARG A 47 13.19 -2.97 4.32
CA ARG A 47 13.61 -3.49 5.62
C ARG A 47 13.80 -2.38 6.65
N PHE A 48 14.42 -1.27 6.28
CA PHE A 48 14.64 -0.19 7.23
C PHE A 48 13.32 0.44 7.69
N GLU A 49 12.32 0.46 6.83
CA GLU A 49 11.00 0.98 7.17
C GLU A 49 10.31 0.06 8.17
N TYR A 50 10.39 -1.24 7.92
CA TYR A 50 9.84 -2.22 8.86
C TYR A 50 10.47 -2.09 10.24
N LYS A 51 11.78 -1.90 10.29
CA LYS A 51 12.48 -1.71 11.56
C LYS A 51 12.02 -0.45 12.28
N GLN A 52 11.72 0.61 11.54
CA GLN A 52 11.19 1.83 12.14
C GLN A 52 9.85 1.56 12.83
N ILE A 53 8.97 0.81 12.18
CA ILE A 53 7.66 0.48 12.75
C ILE A 53 7.82 -0.36 14.00
N VAL A 54 8.67 -1.38 13.96
CA VAL A 54 8.92 -2.24 15.11
C VAL A 54 9.49 -1.44 16.27
N SER A 55 10.36 -0.47 15.99
CA SER A 55 11.01 0.33 17.03
C SER A 55 10.06 1.28 17.75
N LEU A 56 8.84 1.46 17.24
CA LEU A 56 7.84 2.28 17.95
C LEU A 56 7.35 1.62 19.23
N GLY A 57 7.73 0.35 19.47
CA GLY A 57 7.42 -0.32 20.72
C GLY A 57 5.99 -0.79 20.87
N GLN A 58 5.22 -0.78 19.80
CA GLN A 58 3.83 -1.25 19.82
C GLN A 58 3.58 -2.31 18.76
N ALA A 59 4.61 -3.07 18.41
CA ALA A 59 4.53 -4.09 17.37
C ALA A 59 3.51 -5.18 17.72
N GLU A 60 3.23 -5.41 19.02
CA GLU A 60 2.27 -6.40 19.44
C GLU A 60 0.83 -5.95 19.21
N ASN A 61 0.60 -4.66 19.06
CA ASN A 61 -0.71 -4.13 18.74
C ASN A 61 -0.93 -4.22 17.23
N LYS A 62 -1.66 -5.23 16.80
CA LYS A 62 -1.82 -5.51 15.38
C LYS A 62 -2.46 -4.35 14.62
N SER A 63 -3.50 -3.74 15.18
CA SER A 63 -4.18 -2.66 14.46
C SER A 63 -3.29 -1.42 14.37
N PHE A 64 -2.50 -1.12 15.40
CA PHE A 64 -1.53 -0.02 15.33
C PHE A 64 -0.50 -0.27 14.22
N THR A 65 0.04 -1.48 14.17
CA THR A 65 1.05 -1.85 13.19
C THR A 65 0.48 -1.78 11.77
N GLU A 66 -0.72 -2.33 11.57
CA GLU A 66 -1.38 -2.27 10.27
C GLU A 66 -1.57 -0.84 9.80
N GLU A 67 -2.04 0.02 10.69
CA GLU A 67 -2.30 1.41 10.30
C GLU A 67 -1.01 2.15 9.98
N LYS A 68 0.07 1.87 10.70
CA LYS A 68 1.37 2.47 10.39
C LYS A 68 1.90 2.01 9.04
N ILE A 69 1.78 0.73 8.74
CA ILE A 69 2.17 0.19 7.44
C ILE A 69 1.33 0.84 6.33
N ALA A 70 0.03 0.94 6.53
CA ALA A 70 -0.86 1.55 5.54
C ALA A 70 -0.49 3.00 5.28
N GLN A 71 -0.25 3.78 6.34
CA GLN A 71 0.13 5.18 6.19
C GLN A 71 1.45 5.34 5.47
N MET A 72 2.37 4.42 5.66
CA MET A 72 3.69 4.46 5.03
C MET A 72 3.64 4.01 3.58
N CYS A 73 2.88 2.98 3.26
CA CYS A 73 2.97 2.28 1.98
C CYS A 73 1.85 2.56 1.00
N ILE A 74 0.70 3.08 1.45
CA ILE A 74 -0.35 3.50 0.53
C ILE A 74 0.02 4.87 -0.01
N ILE A 75 0.24 4.93 -1.32
CA ILE A 75 0.66 6.14 -1.99
C ILE A 75 -0.55 7.03 -2.31
N TRP A 76 -1.62 6.40 -2.78
CA TRP A 76 -2.81 7.14 -3.21
C TRP A 76 -4.06 6.33 -2.90
N PRO A 77 -5.14 6.96 -2.45
CA PRO A 77 -5.19 8.35 -1.98
C PRO A 77 -4.42 8.51 -0.67
N THR A 78 -4.16 9.75 -0.29
CA THR A 78 -3.50 10.01 0.99
C THR A 78 -4.38 9.49 2.13
N ILE A 79 -3.78 8.69 2.99
CA ILE A 79 -4.47 8.05 4.10
C ILE A 79 -3.95 8.63 5.41
N ASP A 80 -4.86 9.08 6.25
CA ASP A 80 -4.51 9.53 7.61
C ASP A 80 -5.36 8.76 8.61
N PRO A 81 -5.08 8.86 9.92
CA PRO A 81 -5.84 8.10 10.92
C PRO A 81 -7.33 8.37 10.88
N THR A 82 -7.75 9.59 10.59
CA THR A 82 -9.17 9.93 10.50
C THR A 82 -9.82 9.20 9.33
N LYS A 83 -9.17 9.18 8.19
CA LYS A 83 -9.66 8.47 7.01
C LYS A 83 -9.76 6.98 7.29
N ILE A 84 -8.71 6.40 7.89
CA ILE A 84 -8.68 4.97 8.20
C ILE A 84 -9.88 4.58 9.06
N ALA A 85 -10.21 5.41 10.05
CA ALA A 85 -11.30 5.11 10.98
C ALA A 85 -12.67 5.01 10.29
N THR A 86 -12.81 5.60 9.12
CA THR A 86 -14.09 5.62 8.40
C THR A 86 -14.19 4.53 7.33
N LEU A 87 -13.12 3.82 7.05
CA LEU A 87 -13.13 2.75 6.04
C LEU A 87 -13.81 1.50 6.60
N LYS A 88 -14.21 0.60 5.70
CA LYS A 88 -14.71 -0.70 6.14
C LYS A 88 -13.61 -1.43 6.90
N ALA A 89 -14.01 -2.22 7.88
CA ALA A 89 -13.07 -2.80 8.84
C ALA A 89 -11.92 -3.58 8.22
N GLY A 90 -12.17 -4.29 7.14
CA GLY A 90 -11.16 -5.15 6.53
C GLY A 90 -10.30 -4.49 5.44
N THR A 91 -10.61 -3.24 5.08
CA THR A 91 -9.93 -2.59 3.96
C THR A 91 -8.43 -2.45 4.22
N ILE A 92 -8.08 -1.87 5.36
CA ILE A 92 -6.66 -1.65 5.70
C ILE A 92 -5.94 -2.99 5.88
N SER A 93 -6.56 -3.94 6.57
CA SER A 93 -5.93 -5.25 6.78
C SER A 93 -5.63 -5.94 5.45
N THR A 94 -6.55 -5.83 4.50
CA THR A 94 -6.37 -6.43 3.17
C THR A 94 -5.22 -5.77 2.41
N VAL A 95 -5.18 -4.44 2.41
CA VAL A 95 -4.09 -3.73 1.72
C VAL A 95 -2.75 -4.05 2.37
N VAL A 96 -2.70 -4.10 3.71
CA VAL A 96 -1.46 -4.41 4.43
C VAL A 96 -0.99 -5.83 4.11
N ASP A 97 -1.89 -6.80 4.02
CA ASP A 97 -1.51 -8.15 3.62
C ASP A 97 -0.88 -8.16 2.22
N LEU A 98 -1.40 -7.35 1.30
CA LEU A 98 -0.82 -7.22 -0.04
C LEU A 98 0.54 -6.54 0.01
N VAL A 99 0.69 -5.50 0.83
CA VAL A 99 1.99 -4.85 1.03
C VAL A 99 3.01 -5.86 1.55
N MET A 100 2.63 -6.64 2.56
CA MET A 100 3.52 -7.63 3.14
C MET A 100 3.95 -8.68 2.10
N SER A 101 3.00 -9.19 1.31
CA SER A 101 3.32 -10.15 0.26
C SER A 101 4.27 -9.53 -0.77
N SER A 102 4.03 -8.31 -1.20
CA SER A 102 4.90 -7.63 -2.17
C SER A 102 6.27 -7.29 -1.58
N SER A 103 6.38 -7.32 -0.24
CA SER A 103 7.63 -7.08 0.48
C SER A 103 8.36 -8.39 0.82
N ASN A 104 7.93 -9.48 0.24
CA ASN A 104 8.49 -10.83 0.40
C ASN A 104 8.25 -11.48 1.76
N PHE A 105 7.31 -10.96 2.57
CA PHE A 105 6.97 -11.63 3.82
C PHE A 105 6.23 -12.93 3.50
N GLY A 106 6.89 -14.06 3.79
CA GLY A 106 6.29 -15.36 3.56
C GLY A 106 6.16 -15.76 2.10
N VAL A 107 6.79 -15.04 1.18
CA VAL A 107 6.69 -15.30 -0.25
C VAL A 107 8.07 -15.64 -0.79
N ALA A 108 8.26 -16.90 -1.15
CA ALA A 108 9.49 -17.36 -1.77
C ALA A 108 9.17 -18.69 -2.45
N GLU A 109 9.95 -19.02 -3.47
CA GLU A 109 9.88 -20.36 -4.03
C GLU A 109 10.45 -21.36 -3.04
N GLU A 110 10.07 -22.61 -3.18
CA GLU A 110 10.56 -23.64 -2.28
C GLU A 110 12.08 -23.71 -2.35
N PRO A 111 12.78 -23.73 -1.20
CA PRO A 111 14.24 -23.79 -1.20
C PRO A 111 14.75 -25.06 -1.87
N LEU A 112 15.84 -24.90 -2.59
CA LEU A 112 16.52 -26.03 -3.23
C LEU A 112 17.69 -26.46 -2.36
N LYS A 113 17.81 -27.78 -2.16
CA LYS A 113 18.94 -28.32 -1.42
C LYS A 113 20.17 -28.34 -2.34
N LEU A 114 21.25 -27.73 -1.88
CA LEU A 114 22.50 -27.71 -2.62
C LEU A 114 23.33 -28.99 -2.41
#